data_ceb250b141248b6c7d38afc6966c39eb
#
_entry.id   ceb250b141248b6c7d38afc6966c39eb
#
_cell.length_a   1.000
_cell.length_b   1.000
_cell.length_c   1.000
_cell.angle_alpha   90.00
_cell.angle_beta   90.00
_cell.angle_gamma   90.00
#
_symmetry.space_group_name_H-M   'P 1'
#
loop_
_entity.id
_entity.type
_entity.pdbx_description
1 polymer ?
#
loop_
_entity_poly.entity_id
_entity_poly.type
_entity_poly.pdbx_seq_one_letter_code
_entity_poly.pdbx_strand_id
1 'polypeptide(L)'
;MSIIADFIIAVQQTFANNDATEHSYRPALKSLFEAIDPEVTAQNEPQRLTKVGAPDFSFKKGDIVIGHAEAKDLHIGIRAMKDANKDQQKRYKAGLPNLIYTNCMDWDFYRDGELIASVTIADMLMGIQPKPDQYGTLENLLRDFFAQRPQTITSPRDLAVRMAGKANLIKDVLGNTLREDANLQTELNAQYQAFKENLIHDITAEDFADIYAETIAYGMFAARLHDTTLDTFSRQEALELLPKSNPFLRSLFSYVAGYDLDDRIVWIIDDLARVFRACDVGKIMANFGKLTGQQDPFLHFYETFLAAYNPAKRKARGGWYTPEPVVNFIVRAVDEVLQTEFGLPDGLGP
;
A
#
# COMPACT_ATOMS: atom_id res chain seq x y z
N MET A 1 -1.22 17.00 -34.91
CA MET A 1 -1.87 17.67 -33.73
C MET A 1 -1.10 17.25 -32.50
N SER A 2 -1.10 18.05 -31.43
CA SER A 2 -0.48 17.62 -30.15
C SER A 2 -1.36 16.57 -29.47
N ILE A 3 -0.77 15.53 -28.90
CA ILE A 3 -1.50 14.49 -28.13
C ILE A 3 -2.40 15.12 -27.06
N ILE A 4 -1.91 16.19 -26.41
CA ILE A 4 -2.70 16.93 -25.38
C ILE A 4 -3.86 17.70 -26.02
N ALA A 5 -3.72 18.24 -27.24
CA ALA A 5 -4.82 18.90 -27.94
C ALA A 5 -5.96 17.90 -28.26
N ASP A 6 -5.61 16.72 -28.75
CA ASP A 6 -6.58 15.66 -29.05
C ASP A 6 -7.30 15.19 -27.78
N PHE A 7 -6.57 15.07 -26.68
CA PHE A 7 -7.14 14.76 -25.35
C PHE A 7 -8.17 15.82 -24.91
N ILE A 8 -7.83 17.10 -24.97
CA ILE A 8 -8.75 18.19 -24.57
C ILE A 8 -10.00 18.21 -25.45
N ILE A 9 -9.89 17.96 -26.75
CA ILE A 9 -11.04 17.84 -27.64
C ILE A 9 -11.96 16.69 -27.19
N ALA A 10 -11.39 15.52 -26.83
CA ALA A 10 -12.16 14.39 -26.35
C ALA A 10 -12.87 14.72 -25.02
N VAL A 11 -12.20 15.43 -24.09
CA VAL A 11 -12.80 15.88 -22.83
C VAL A 11 -13.94 16.88 -23.09
N GLN A 12 -13.79 17.85 -24.02
CA GLN A 12 -14.84 18.80 -24.39
C GLN A 12 -16.05 18.09 -25.01
N GLN A 13 -15.82 17.10 -25.88
CA GLN A 13 -16.91 16.30 -26.47
C GLN A 13 -17.69 15.53 -25.41
N THR A 14 -16.97 14.90 -24.45
CA THR A 14 -17.61 14.19 -23.32
C THR A 14 -18.39 15.15 -22.45
N PHE A 15 -17.84 16.34 -22.16
CA PHE A 15 -18.49 17.35 -21.33
C PHE A 15 -19.80 17.88 -21.98
N ALA A 16 -19.84 17.98 -23.31
CA ALA A 16 -21.02 18.47 -24.04
C ALA A 16 -22.25 17.53 -23.92
N ASN A 17 -22.08 16.29 -23.50
CA ASN A 17 -23.17 15.31 -23.35
C ASN A 17 -24.03 15.51 -22.09
N ASN A 18 -23.81 16.51 -21.26
CA ASN A 18 -24.57 16.95 -20.07
C ASN A 18 -24.86 15.91 -18.97
N ASP A 19 -24.55 14.63 -19.20
CA ASP A 19 -24.68 13.50 -18.26
C ASP A 19 -23.33 12.87 -17.88
N ALA A 20 -22.23 13.54 -18.27
CA ALA A 20 -20.90 13.06 -18.01
C ALA A 20 -20.58 13.06 -16.49
N THR A 21 -20.07 11.94 -16.04
CA THR A 21 -19.56 11.74 -14.66
C THR A 21 -18.03 11.57 -14.71
N GLU A 22 -17.38 11.52 -13.56
CA GLU A 22 -15.94 11.22 -13.43
C GLU A 22 -15.52 10.04 -14.31
N HIS A 23 -16.30 8.97 -14.34
CA HIS A 23 -16.00 7.77 -15.12
C HIS A 23 -16.06 7.99 -16.64
N SER A 24 -16.81 8.97 -17.11
CA SER A 24 -16.97 9.27 -18.54
C SER A 24 -15.67 9.78 -19.19
N TYR A 25 -14.75 10.33 -18.40
CA TYR A 25 -13.48 10.88 -18.88
C TYR A 25 -12.34 9.85 -18.89
N ARG A 26 -12.51 8.68 -18.25
CA ARG A 26 -11.48 7.64 -18.17
C ARG A 26 -10.99 7.12 -19.53
N PRO A 27 -11.84 6.92 -20.55
CA PRO A 27 -11.37 6.52 -21.88
C PRO A 27 -10.41 7.55 -22.52
N ALA A 28 -10.71 8.85 -22.39
CA ALA A 28 -9.85 9.91 -22.92
C ALA A 28 -8.51 9.94 -22.15
N LEU A 29 -8.52 9.80 -20.82
CA LEU A 29 -7.32 9.71 -19.99
C LEU A 29 -6.47 8.49 -20.37
N LYS A 30 -7.09 7.32 -20.52
CA LYS A 30 -6.39 6.10 -20.96
C LYS A 30 -5.68 6.31 -22.31
N SER A 31 -6.40 6.83 -23.30
CA SER A 31 -5.86 7.09 -24.61
C SER A 31 -4.70 8.08 -24.57
N LEU A 32 -4.79 9.12 -23.74
CA LEU A 32 -3.71 10.06 -23.50
C LEU A 32 -2.45 9.36 -22.96
N PHE A 33 -2.61 8.61 -21.86
CA PHE A 33 -1.48 7.97 -21.19
C PHE A 33 -0.73 7.01 -22.12
N GLU A 34 -1.46 6.15 -22.85
CA GLU A 34 -0.89 5.18 -23.78
C GLU A 34 -0.32 5.85 -25.04
N ALA A 35 -0.81 7.03 -25.45
CA ALA A 35 -0.25 7.80 -26.54
C ALA A 35 1.06 8.53 -26.17
N ILE A 36 1.23 8.94 -24.92
CA ILE A 36 2.47 9.56 -24.40
C ILE A 36 3.63 8.58 -24.40
N ASP A 37 3.38 7.34 -24.00
CA ASP A 37 4.38 6.28 -23.99
C ASP A 37 3.72 4.94 -24.38
N PRO A 38 3.97 4.46 -25.62
CA PRO A 38 3.36 3.21 -26.12
C PRO A 38 3.79 1.94 -25.37
N GLU A 39 4.85 1.99 -24.56
CA GLU A 39 5.25 0.88 -23.70
C GLU A 39 4.41 0.81 -22.41
N VAL A 40 3.66 1.87 -22.12
CA VAL A 40 2.81 1.95 -20.94
C VAL A 40 1.43 1.39 -21.23
N THR A 41 0.99 0.45 -20.42
CA THR A 41 -0.41 0.03 -20.34
C THR A 41 -1.09 0.75 -19.17
N ALA A 42 -2.08 1.58 -19.48
CA ALA A 42 -2.93 2.21 -18.47
C ALA A 42 -4.10 1.28 -18.14
N GLN A 43 -3.97 0.53 -17.06
CA GLN A 43 -5.03 -0.35 -16.58
C GLN A 43 -6.04 0.48 -15.78
N ASN A 44 -7.29 0.52 -16.27
CA ASN A 44 -8.40 1.14 -15.56
C ASN A 44 -8.97 0.16 -14.54
N GLU A 45 -9.03 0.56 -13.27
CA GLU A 45 -9.53 -0.31 -12.21
C GLU A 45 -11.08 -0.42 -12.24
N PRO A 46 -11.65 -1.60 -11.95
CA PRO A 46 -13.11 -1.76 -11.87
C PRO A 46 -13.73 -0.81 -10.84
N GLN A 47 -14.90 -0.28 -11.16
CA GLN A 47 -15.62 0.66 -10.27
C GLN A 47 -15.82 0.12 -8.84
N ARG A 48 -16.01 -1.20 -8.68
CA ARG A 48 -16.12 -1.85 -7.36
C ARG A 48 -14.85 -1.69 -6.52
N LEU A 49 -13.65 -1.67 -7.15
CA LEU A 49 -12.37 -1.50 -6.46
C LEU A 49 -12.11 -0.04 -6.10
N THR A 50 -12.48 0.90 -6.96
CA THR A 50 -12.31 2.33 -6.68
C THR A 50 -13.19 2.81 -5.53
N LYS A 51 -14.39 2.25 -5.35
CA LYS A 51 -15.25 2.56 -4.20
C LYS A 51 -14.62 2.21 -2.86
N VAL A 52 -13.82 1.18 -2.79
CA VAL A 52 -13.17 0.70 -1.57
C VAL A 52 -11.71 1.14 -1.45
N GLY A 53 -11.19 1.93 -2.39
CA GLY A 53 -9.92 2.60 -2.24
C GLY A 53 -8.81 2.18 -3.19
N ALA A 54 -9.10 1.56 -4.34
CA ALA A 54 -8.14 1.44 -5.43
C ALA A 54 -8.10 2.74 -6.24
N PRO A 55 -6.92 3.21 -6.73
CA PRO A 55 -6.83 4.33 -7.64
C PRO A 55 -7.47 4.01 -9.00
N ASP A 56 -7.88 5.03 -9.75
CA ASP A 56 -8.57 4.84 -11.02
C ASP A 56 -7.72 4.17 -12.09
N PHE A 57 -6.41 4.41 -12.06
CA PHE A 57 -5.47 3.82 -12.99
C PHE A 57 -4.23 3.28 -12.29
N SER A 58 -3.77 2.12 -12.74
CA SER A 58 -2.41 1.64 -12.54
C SER A 58 -1.66 1.58 -13.87
N PHE A 59 -0.43 2.09 -13.88
CA PHE A 59 0.43 2.12 -15.08
C PHE A 59 1.46 1.01 -15.02
N LYS A 60 1.55 0.23 -16.09
CA LYS A 60 2.49 -0.89 -16.21
C LYS A 60 3.38 -0.73 -17.43
N LYS A 61 4.66 -1.11 -17.28
CA LYS A 61 5.57 -1.44 -18.40
C LYS A 61 5.92 -2.93 -18.27
N GLY A 62 5.41 -3.74 -19.20
CA GLY A 62 5.37 -5.18 -19.00
C GLY A 62 4.61 -5.53 -17.72
N ASP A 63 5.24 -6.30 -16.84
CA ASP A 63 4.63 -6.71 -15.55
C ASP A 63 4.94 -5.73 -14.39
N ILE A 64 5.68 -4.67 -14.66
CA ILE A 64 6.13 -3.72 -13.62
C ILE A 64 5.15 -2.55 -13.54
N VAL A 65 4.53 -2.35 -12.36
CA VAL A 65 3.77 -1.13 -12.08
C VAL A 65 4.75 0.00 -11.81
N ILE A 66 4.62 1.07 -12.57
CA ILE A 66 5.50 2.25 -12.51
C ILE A 66 4.83 3.46 -11.86
N GLY A 67 3.52 3.42 -11.66
CA GLY A 67 2.79 4.52 -11.03
C GLY A 67 1.29 4.32 -11.06
N HIS A 68 0.57 5.29 -10.51
CA HIS A 68 -0.88 5.31 -10.40
C HIS A 68 -1.44 6.68 -10.75
N ALA A 69 -2.73 6.74 -11.12
CA ALA A 69 -3.45 8.00 -11.23
C ALA A 69 -4.84 7.90 -10.61
N GLU A 70 -5.24 9.00 -9.99
CA GLU A 70 -6.59 9.25 -9.52
C GLU A 70 -7.20 10.39 -10.32
N ALA A 71 -8.31 10.13 -10.96
CA ALA A 71 -9.11 11.12 -11.65
C ALA A 71 -10.23 11.62 -10.74
N LYS A 72 -10.61 12.88 -10.90
CA LYS A 72 -11.76 13.50 -10.23
C LYS A 72 -12.68 14.14 -11.26
N ASP A 73 -13.91 14.35 -10.86
CA ASP A 73 -14.84 15.12 -11.67
C ASP A 73 -14.25 16.49 -12.03
N LEU A 74 -14.58 17.00 -13.23
CA LEU A 74 -14.09 18.30 -13.74
C LEU A 74 -14.32 19.46 -12.78
N HIS A 75 -15.41 19.40 -12.00
CA HIS A 75 -15.79 20.46 -11.05
C HIS A 75 -15.05 20.37 -9.71
N ILE A 76 -14.28 19.28 -9.47
CA ILE A 76 -13.53 19.11 -8.23
C ILE A 76 -12.14 19.72 -8.38
N GLY A 77 -11.87 20.77 -7.63
CA GLY A 77 -10.51 21.34 -7.54
C GLY A 77 -9.58 20.40 -6.76
N ILE A 78 -8.68 19.75 -7.47
CA ILE A 78 -7.77 18.72 -6.88
C ILE A 78 -6.81 19.29 -5.82
N ARG A 79 -6.56 20.62 -5.83
CA ARG A 79 -5.68 21.32 -4.89
C ARG A 79 -6.42 21.82 -3.63
N ALA A 80 -7.74 21.77 -3.64
CA ALA A 80 -8.59 22.27 -2.57
C ALA A 80 -9.64 21.25 -2.12
N MET A 81 -9.32 19.97 -2.22
CA MET A 81 -10.21 18.87 -1.83
C MET A 81 -10.57 18.94 -0.34
N LYS A 82 -11.79 18.51 -0.02
CA LYS A 82 -12.34 18.48 1.34
C LYS A 82 -12.80 17.07 1.70
N ASP A 83 -13.01 16.85 2.98
CA ASP A 83 -13.61 15.65 3.54
C ASP A 83 -12.98 14.34 3.01
N ALA A 84 -13.79 13.39 2.60
CA ALA A 84 -13.35 12.06 2.14
C ALA A 84 -12.34 12.12 1.00
N ASN A 85 -12.45 13.06 0.07
CA ASN A 85 -11.50 13.23 -1.03
C ASN A 85 -10.11 13.66 -0.53
N LYS A 86 -10.05 14.52 0.49
CA LYS A 86 -8.79 14.93 1.12
C LYS A 86 -8.14 13.79 1.87
N ASP A 87 -8.92 12.98 2.58
CA ASP A 87 -8.43 11.83 3.31
C ASP A 87 -7.92 10.74 2.34
N GLN A 88 -8.64 10.48 1.25
CA GLN A 88 -8.19 9.60 0.18
C GLN A 88 -6.86 10.07 -0.40
N GLN A 89 -6.75 11.36 -0.75
CA GLN A 89 -5.50 11.92 -1.29
C GLN A 89 -4.33 11.74 -0.32
N LYS A 90 -4.55 11.97 0.97
CA LYS A 90 -3.53 11.77 2.01
C LYS A 90 -3.04 10.33 2.06
N ARG A 91 -3.96 9.36 2.03
CA ARG A 91 -3.63 7.93 2.03
C ARG A 91 -2.86 7.52 0.78
N TYR A 92 -3.31 7.94 -0.40
CA TYR A 92 -2.64 7.63 -1.66
C TYR A 92 -1.24 8.23 -1.74
N LYS A 93 -1.06 9.47 -1.30
CA LYS A 93 0.25 10.12 -1.22
C LYS A 93 1.21 9.37 -0.29
N ALA A 94 0.70 8.81 0.81
CA ALA A 94 1.51 8.03 1.75
C ALA A 94 1.85 6.62 1.22
N GLY A 95 0.92 6.01 0.46
CA GLY A 95 1.04 4.62 0.04
C GLY A 95 1.54 4.39 -1.39
N LEU A 96 1.45 5.41 -2.26
CA LEU A 96 1.78 5.29 -3.69
C LEU A 96 2.96 6.19 -4.04
N PRO A 97 4.12 5.60 -4.36
CA PRO A 97 5.37 6.37 -4.51
C PRO A 97 5.40 7.26 -5.76
N ASN A 98 4.64 6.93 -6.81
CA ASN A 98 4.54 7.69 -8.05
C ASN A 98 3.06 7.84 -8.42
N LEU A 99 2.51 9.05 -8.25
CA LEU A 99 1.08 9.28 -8.27
C LEU A 99 0.72 10.56 -9.03
N ILE A 100 -0.29 10.47 -9.89
CA ILE A 100 -0.96 11.61 -10.52
C ILE A 100 -2.32 11.82 -9.89
N TYR A 101 -2.67 13.07 -9.58
CA TYR A 101 -4.05 13.52 -9.38
C TYR A 101 -4.45 14.44 -10.51
N THR A 102 -5.65 14.23 -11.08
CA THR A 102 -6.15 15.07 -12.15
C THR A 102 -7.68 15.17 -12.13
N ASN A 103 -8.21 16.30 -12.58
CA ASN A 103 -9.60 16.47 -13.01
C ASN A 103 -9.68 16.73 -14.53
N CYS A 104 -8.73 16.21 -15.31
CA CYS A 104 -8.55 16.46 -16.74
C CYS A 104 -8.04 17.87 -17.12
N MET A 105 -8.24 18.88 -16.28
CA MET A 105 -7.77 20.25 -16.51
C MET A 105 -6.57 20.59 -15.64
N ASP A 106 -6.66 20.29 -14.37
CA ASP A 106 -5.58 20.40 -13.39
C ASP A 106 -4.86 19.05 -13.25
N TRP A 107 -3.53 19.11 -13.13
CA TRP A 107 -2.66 17.96 -12.98
C TRP A 107 -1.64 18.21 -11.90
N ASP A 108 -1.59 17.34 -10.89
CA ASP A 108 -0.60 17.35 -9.83
C ASP A 108 0.16 16.02 -9.82
N PHE A 109 1.48 16.12 -9.81
CA PHE A 109 2.40 14.98 -9.82
C PHE A 109 3.05 14.85 -8.46
N TYR A 110 2.96 13.67 -7.86
CA TYR A 110 3.51 13.37 -6.55
C TYR A 110 4.55 12.27 -6.64
N ARG A 111 5.63 12.42 -5.87
CA ARG A 111 6.65 11.39 -5.68
C ARG A 111 6.91 11.22 -4.19
N ASP A 112 6.81 9.97 -3.71
CA ASP A 112 7.00 9.61 -2.29
C ASP A 112 6.22 10.56 -1.34
N GLY A 113 5.00 10.93 -1.75
CA GLY A 113 4.09 11.80 -1.01
C GLY A 113 4.27 13.31 -1.25
N GLU A 114 5.39 13.73 -1.82
CA GLU A 114 5.69 15.14 -2.07
C GLU A 114 5.21 15.59 -3.46
N LEU A 115 4.64 16.81 -3.51
CA LEU A 115 4.23 17.43 -4.78
C LEU A 115 5.49 17.89 -5.53
N ILE A 116 5.75 17.28 -6.70
CA ILE A 116 6.94 17.61 -7.51
C ILE A 116 6.63 18.58 -8.66
N ALA A 117 5.41 18.56 -9.18
CA ALA A 117 5.00 19.45 -10.27
C ALA A 117 3.47 19.60 -10.29
N SER A 118 3.03 20.72 -10.82
CA SER A 118 1.64 21.03 -11.11
C SER A 118 1.50 21.76 -12.44
N VAL A 119 0.46 21.44 -13.21
CA VAL A 119 0.13 22.17 -14.43
C VAL A 119 -1.38 22.25 -14.60
N THR A 120 -1.88 23.34 -15.17
CA THR A 120 -3.30 23.54 -15.54
C THR A 120 -3.39 23.78 -17.05
N ILE A 121 -4.02 22.87 -17.77
CA ILE A 121 -4.10 22.88 -19.25
C ILE A 121 -5.42 23.43 -19.80
N ALA A 122 -6.39 23.67 -18.95
CA ALA A 122 -7.64 24.32 -19.28
C ALA A 122 -8.29 24.95 -18.05
N ASP A 123 -9.16 25.93 -18.23
CA ASP A 123 -10.00 26.52 -17.19
C ASP A 123 -11.49 26.18 -17.44
N MET A 124 -12.27 26.09 -16.37
CA MET A 124 -13.72 25.98 -16.42
C MET A 124 -14.35 27.37 -16.20
N LEU A 125 -14.66 28.05 -17.27
CA LEU A 125 -15.35 29.36 -17.25
C LEU A 125 -16.77 29.22 -17.77
N MET A 126 -17.00 29.55 -19.05
CA MET A 126 -18.26 29.23 -19.77
C MET A 126 -18.03 28.00 -20.65
N GLY A 127 -17.72 26.85 -20.01
CA GLY A 127 -17.21 25.65 -20.66
C GLY A 127 -15.70 25.51 -20.49
N ILE A 128 -15.14 24.45 -21.06
CA ILE A 128 -13.69 24.14 -20.98
C ILE A 128 -12.92 25.07 -21.93
N GLN A 129 -12.08 25.93 -21.37
CA GLN A 129 -11.23 26.87 -22.10
C GLN A 129 -9.78 26.34 -22.11
N PRO A 130 -9.28 25.83 -23.27
CA PRO A 130 -7.95 25.25 -23.35
C PRO A 130 -6.82 26.30 -23.17
N LYS A 131 -5.66 25.83 -22.63
CA LYS A 131 -4.41 26.60 -22.50
C LYS A 131 -3.30 25.91 -23.32
N PRO A 132 -3.23 26.15 -24.66
CA PRO A 132 -2.27 25.45 -25.52
C PRO A 132 -0.80 25.67 -25.14
N ASP A 133 -0.48 26.80 -24.53
CA ASP A 133 0.86 27.14 -24.03
C ASP A 133 1.34 26.17 -22.92
N GLN A 134 0.44 25.46 -22.25
CA GLN A 134 0.76 24.49 -21.20
C GLN A 134 0.84 23.03 -21.68
N TYR A 135 0.49 22.76 -22.94
CA TYR A 135 0.44 21.39 -23.46
C TYR A 135 1.81 20.71 -23.47
N GLY A 136 2.85 21.43 -23.90
CA GLY A 136 4.22 20.91 -23.86
C GLY A 136 4.72 20.63 -22.45
N THR A 137 4.29 21.43 -21.48
CA THR A 137 4.61 21.21 -20.05
C THR A 137 3.98 19.91 -19.55
N LEU A 138 2.67 19.69 -19.81
CA LEU A 138 2.00 18.46 -19.42
C LEU A 138 2.62 17.24 -20.10
N GLU A 139 2.89 17.31 -21.40
CA GLU A 139 3.50 16.21 -22.15
C GLU A 139 4.85 15.79 -21.55
N ASN A 140 5.72 16.75 -21.26
CA ASN A 140 7.01 16.49 -20.64
C ASN A 140 6.87 15.87 -19.24
N LEU A 141 5.96 16.40 -18.42
CA LEU A 141 5.71 15.86 -17.07
C LEU A 141 5.19 14.41 -17.10
N LEU A 142 4.32 14.07 -18.06
CA LEU A 142 3.83 12.70 -18.25
C LEU A 142 4.96 11.77 -18.73
N ARG A 143 5.81 12.21 -19.66
CA ARG A 143 6.98 11.45 -20.09
C ARG A 143 7.96 11.20 -18.94
N ASP A 144 8.24 12.22 -18.14
CA ASP A 144 9.10 12.08 -16.95
C ASP A 144 8.49 11.13 -15.91
N PHE A 145 7.17 11.18 -15.73
CA PHE A 145 6.45 10.29 -14.83
C PHE A 145 6.58 8.83 -15.28
N PHE A 146 6.42 8.54 -16.57
CA PHE A 146 6.53 7.18 -17.12
C PHE A 146 7.99 6.70 -17.32
N ALA A 147 8.95 7.60 -17.33
CA ALA A 147 10.37 7.25 -17.37
C ALA A 147 10.93 6.77 -16.03
N GLN A 148 10.15 6.88 -14.96
CA GLN A 148 10.59 6.48 -13.62
C GLN A 148 10.89 4.99 -13.56
N ARG A 149 12.08 4.67 -13.03
CA ARG A 149 12.44 3.30 -12.65
C ARG A 149 12.32 3.17 -11.13
N PRO A 150 11.81 2.05 -10.62
CA PRO A 150 11.83 1.78 -9.19
C PRO A 150 13.27 1.93 -8.66
N GLN A 151 13.47 2.79 -7.67
CA GLN A 151 14.78 2.91 -7.02
C GLN A 151 14.98 1.73 -6.09
N THR A 152 16.20 1.18 -6.06
CA THR A 152 16.57 0.15 -5.10
C THR A 152 16.51 0.72 -3.69
N ILE A 153 15.69 0.11 -2.83
CA ILE A 153 15.54 0.50 -1.43
C ILE A 153 16.71 -0.11 -0.64
N THR A 154 17.54 0.76 -0.07
CA THR A 154 18.73 0.37 0.72
C THR A 154 18.68 0.83 2.17
N SER A 155 17.70 1.66 2.52
CA SER A 155 17.51 2.22 3.85
C SER A 155 16.40 1.50 4.60
N PRO A 156 16.64 1.03 5.85
CA PRO A 156 15.59 0.47 6.70
C PRO A 156 14.41 1.41 6.93
N ARG A 157 14.70 2.69 7.10
CA ARG A 157 13.67 3.72 7.32
C ARG A 157 12.80 3.92 6.08
N ASP A 158 13.40 3.97 4.90
CA ASP A 158 12.65 4.10 3.65
C ASP A 158 11.75 2.89 3.40
N LEU A 159 12.28 1.67 3.61
CA LEU A 159 11.47 0.45 3.57
C LEU A 159 10.30 0.51 4.56
N ALA A 160 10.57 0.89 5.81
CA ALA A 160 9.53 0.96 6.85
C ALA A 160 8.42 1.97 6.49
N VAL A 161 8.75 3.13 5.94
CA VAL A 161 7.78 4.13 5.48
C VAL A 161 6.92 3.59 4.35
N ARG A 162 7.54 2.94 3.35
CA ARG A 162 6.81 2.33 2.21
C ARG A 162 5.91 1.19 2.66
N MET A 163 6.39 0.32 3.52
CA MET A 163 5.58 -0.75 4.12
C MET A 163 4.40 -0.19 4.92
N ALA A 164 4.64 0.82 5.75
CA ALA A 164 3.62 1.48 6.55
C ALA A 164 2.53 2.12 5.68
N GLY A 165 2.92 2.77 4.58
CA GLY A 165 1.98 3.31 3.60
C GLY A 165 1.07 2.22 3.00
N LYS A 166 1.64 1.07 2.61
CA LYS A 166 0.88 -0.06 2.07
C LYS A 166 -0.01 -0.72 3.14
N ALA A 167 0.51 -0.92 4.35
CA ALA A 167 -0.26 -1.47 5.46
C ALA A 167 -1.46 -0.58 5.81
N ASN A 168 -1.30 0.75 5.83
CA ASN A 168 -2.40 1.67 6.04
C ASN A 168 -3.44 1.59 4.91
N LEU A 169 -3.03 1.44 3.64
CA LEU A 169 -3.97 1.20 2.55
C LEU A 169 -4.74 -0.11 2.72
N ILE A 170 -4.07 -1.21 3.07
CA ILE A 170 -4.71 -2.50 3.36
C ILE A 170 -5.74 -2.33 4.48
N LYS A 171 -5.35 -1.73 5.60
CA LYS A 171 -6.23 -1.46 6.73
C LYS A 171 -7.49 -0.68 6.33
N ASP A 172 -7.32 0.41 5.59
CA ASP A 172 -8.43 1.27 5.19
C ASP A 172 -9.39 0.55 4.24
N VAL A 173 -8.85 -0.19 3.27
CA VAL A 173 -9.67 -0.98 2.33
C VAL A 173 -10.41 -2.10 3.07
N LEU A 174 -9.73 -2.84 3.95
CA LEU A 174 -10.35 -3.89 4.76
C LEU A 174 -11.44 -3.35 5.67
N GLY A 175 -11.18 -2.25 6.38
CA GLY A 175 -12.17 -1.63 7.25
C GLY A 175 -13.41 -1.16 6.49
N ASN A 176 -13.23 -0.58 5.30
CA ASN A 176 -14.35 -0.20 4.42
C ASN A 176 -15.11 -1.43 3.92
N THR A 177 -14.36 -2.45 3.44
CA THR A 177 -14.93 -3.71 2.97
C THR A 177 -15.79 -4.39 4.03
N LEU A 178 -15.29 -4.53 5.24
CA LEU A 178 -16.02 -5.14 6.35
C LEU A 178 -17.29 -4.36 6.73
N ARG A 179 -17.27 -3.03 6.60
CA ARG A 179 -18.48 -2.22 6.82
C ARG A 179 -19.51 -2.39 5.71
N GLU A 180 -19.08 -2.43 4.45
CA GLU A 180 -19.96 -2.64 3.30
C GLU A 180 -20.54 -4.06 3.29
N ASP A 181 -19.73 -5.04 3.67
CA ASP A 181 -20.06 -6.46 3.62
C ASP A 181 -20.68 -6.98 4.95
N ALA A 182 -21.00 -6.12 5.91
CA ALA A 182 -21.41 -6.53 7.26
C ALA A 182 -22.58 -7.55 7.29
N ASN A 183 -23.43 -7.56 6.26
CA ASN A 183 -24.55 -8.47 6.11
C ASN A 183 -24.33 -9.52 5.00
N LEU A 184 -23.12 -9.61 4.42
CA LEU A 184 -22.80 -10.52 3.32
C LEU A 184 -21.95 -11.69 3.86
N GLN A 185 -22.15 -12.86 3.28
CA GLN A 185 -21.32 -14.04 3.55
C GLN A 185 -20.08 -14.00 2.64
N THR A 186 -19.15 -13.10 2.94
CA THR A 186 -17.85 -13.05 2.27
C THR A 186 -16.81 -13.78 3.10
N GLU A 187 -15.76 -14.28 2.45
CA GLU A 187 -14.66 -14.96 3.13
C GLU A 187 -13.98 -14.05 4.17
N LEU A 188 -13.78 -12.78 3.83
CA LEU A 188 -13.20 -11.80 4.75
C LEU A 188 -14.08 -11.60 6.00
N ASN A 189 -15.40 -11.53 5.84
CA ASN A 189 -16.30 -11.41 6.98
C ASN A 189 -16.31 -12.71 7.81
N ALA A 190 -16.25 -13.88 7.18
CA ALA A 190 -16.12 -15.15 7.88
C ALA A 190 -14.83 -15.21 8.73
N GLN A 191 -13.72 -14.73 8.22
CA GLN A 191 -12.45 -14.62 8.96
C GLN A 191 -12.55 -13.66 10.14
N TYR A 192 -13.18 -12.49 9.94
CA TYR A 192 -13.43 -11.54 11.03
C TYR A 192 -14.28 -12.18 12.14
N GLN A 193 -15.37 -12.87 11.80
CA GLN A 193 -16.21 -13.55 12.78
C GLN A 193 -15.46 -14.68 13.50
N ALA A 194 -14.70 -15.50 12.78
CA ALA A 194 -13.87 -16.55 13.37
C ALA A 194 -12.82 -15.98 14.33
N PHE A 195 -12.23 -14.84 13.99
CA PHE A 195 -11.27 -14.16 14.85
C PHE A 195 -11.94 -13.64 16.12
N LYS A 196 -13.14 -13.07 15.98
CA LYS A 196 -13.94 -12.57 17.09
C LYS A 196 -14.41 -13.70 18.02
N GLU A 197 -14.83 -14.82 17.48
CA GLU A 197 -15.30 -15.95 18.27
C GLU A 197 -14.19 -16.70 19.02
N ASN A 198 -13.00 -16.80 18.41
CA ASN A 198 -11.94 -17.67 18.91
C ASN A 198 -10.79 -16.95 19.62
N LEU A 199 -10.60 -15.63 19.38
CA LEU A 199 -9.43 -14.91 19.87
C LEU A 199 -9.78 -13.66 20.68
N ILE A 200 -10.51 -12.70 20.13
CA ILE A 200 -10.81 -11.42 20.77
C ILE A 200 -12.29 -11.11 20.60
N HIS A 201 -13.10 -11.41 21.60
CA HIS A 201 -14.57 -11.35 21.50
C HIS A 201 -15.15 -9.95 21.30
N ASP A 202 -14.45 -8.90 21.72
CA ASP A 202 -14.85 -7.49 21.62
C ASP A 202 -14.13 -6.72 20.49
N ILE A 203 -13.41 -7.44 19.60
CA ILE A 203 -12.69 -6.81 18.51
C ILE A 203 -13.64 -6.08 17.55
N THR A 204 -13.30 -4.85 17.20
CA THR A 204 -14.01 -4.10 16.16
C THR A 204 -13.51 -4.47 14.76
N ALA A 205 -14.28 -4.13 13.72
CA ALA A 205 -13.84 -4.32 12.33
C ALA A 205 -12.57 -3.51 12.01
N GLU A 206 -12.45 -2.31 12.59
CA GLU A 206 -11.27 -1.45 12.46
C GLU A 206 -10.03 -2.07 13.12
N ASP A 207 -10.18 -2.63 14.33
CA ASP A 207 -9.06 -3.29 15.03
C ASP A 207 -8.63 -4.57 14.31
N PHE A 208 -9.59 -5.33 13.80
CA PHE A 208 -9.30 -6.50 12.99
C PHE A 208 -8.53 -6.11 11.71
N ALA A 209 -8.99 -5.09 10.99
CA ALA A 209 -8.31 -4.58 9.80
C ALA A 209 -6.88 -4.08 10.12
N ASP A 210 -6.69 -3.45 11.28
CA ASP A 210 -5.38 -2.99 11.78
C ASP A 210 -4.42 -4.16 12.01
N ILE A 211 -4.85 -5.15 12.80
CA ILE A 211 -4.06 -6.36 13.10
C ILE A 211 -3.74 -7.13 11.82
N TYR A 212 -4.72 -7.27 10.93
CA TYR A 212 -4.59 -7.99 9.67
C TYR A 212 -3.55 -7.33 8.75
N ALA A 213 -3.63 -6.01 8.59
CA ALA A 213 -2.70 -5.24 7.76
C ALA A 213 -1.26 -5.28 8.32
N GLU A 214 -1.08 -5.12 9.65
CA GLU A 214 0.21 -5.26 10.33
C GLU A 214 0.80 -6.66 10.09
N THR A 215 -0.03 -7.69 10.24
CA THR A 215 0.41 -9.10 10.11
C THR A 215 0.83 -9.42 8.69
N ILE A 216 0.09 -8.97 7.68
CA ILE A 216 0.47 -9.16 6.28
C ILE A 216 1.78 -8.45 5.97
N ALA A 217 1.88 -7.15 6.29
CA ALA A 217 3.04 -6.37 5.93
C ALA A 217 4.31 -6.93 6.57
N TYR A 218 4.23 -7.30 7.85
CA TYR A 218 5.37 -7.80 8.59
C TYR A 218 5.70 -9.26 8.29
N GLY A 219 4.69 -10.09 8.03
CA GLY A 219 4.88 -11.47 7.59
C GLY A 219 5.53 -11.56 6.21
N MET A 220 5.15 -10.68 5.28
CA MET A 220 5.84 -10.59 3.98
C MET A 220 7.29 -10.11 4.13
N PHE A 221 7.57 -9.19 5.05
CA PHE A 221 8.95 -8.81 5.38
C PHE A 221 9.74 -10.00 5.94
N ALA A 222 9.16 -10.74 6.89
CA ALA A 222 9.79 -11.93 7.44
C ALA A 222 10.10 -12.99 6.36
N ALA A 223 9.16 -13.24 5.47
CA ALA A 223 9.35 -14.12 4.33
C ALA A 223 10.49 -13.63 3.42
N ARG A 224 10.51 -12.32 3.12
CA ARG A 224 11.56 -11.72 2.28
C ARG A 224 12.97 -11.86 2.86
N LEU A 225 13.12 -11.85 4.20
CA LEU A 225 14.42 -12.08 4.84
C LEU A 225 14.95 -13.50 4.62
N HIS A 226 14.07 -14.46 4.39
CA HIS A 226 14.43 -15.86 4.12
C HIS A 226 14.49 -16.19 2.62
N ASP A 227 14.17 -15.22 1.75
CA ASP A 227 14.20 -15.39 0.31
C ASP A 227 15.63 -15.33 -0.23
N THR A 228 16.00 -16.35 -0.97
CA THR A 228 17.29 -16.45 -1.67
C THR A 228 17.20 -16.05 -3.14
N THR A 229 15.98 -15.85 -3.68
CA THR A 229 15.70 -15.55 -5.09
C THR A 229 15.20 -14.11 -5.25
N LEU A 230 16.14 -13.17 -5.29
CA LEU A 230 15.87 -11.73 -5.12
C LEU A 230 14.84 -11.12 -6.09
N ASP A 231 14.68 -11.67 -7.30
CA ASP A 231 13.92 -11.03 -8.38
C ASP A 231 12.47 -11.53 -8.52
N THR A 232 12.10 -12.61 -7.86
CA THR A 232 10.81 -13.31 -8.06
C THR A 232 9.83 -13.18 -6.89
N PHE A 233 10.20 -12.52 -5.80
CA PHE A 233 9.38 -12.45 -4.58
C PHE A 233 7.92 -12.08 -4.86
N SER A 234 7.01 -12.93 -4.42
CA SER A 234 5.56 -12.80 -4.59
C SER A 234 4.81 -13.14 -3.29
N ARG A 235 3.50 -12.86 -3.25
CA ARG A 235 2.66 -13.28 -2.11
C ARG A 235 2.59 -14.80 -1.96
N GLN A 236 2.64 -15.55 -3.07
CA GLN A 236 2.67 -17.02 -3.05
C GLN A 236 3.98 -17.53 -2.46
N GLU A 237 5.09 -16.98 -2.91
CA GLU A 237 6.42 -17.32 -2.39
C GLU A 237 6.56 -16.94 -0.91
N ALA A 238 5.96 -15.82 -0.48
CA ALA A 238 5.93 -15.45 0.94
C ALA A 238 5.30 -16.54 1.82
N LEU A 239 4.23 -17.22 1.38
CA LEU A 239 3.64 -18.33 2.10
C LEU A 239 4.63 -19.52 2.27
N GLU A 240 5.38 -19.83 1.21
CA GLU A 240 6.33 -20.95 1.21
C GLU A 240 7.50 -20.70 2.16
N LEU A 241 7.95 -19.44 2.22
CA LEU A 241 9.10 -18.99 3.02
C LEU A 241 8.77 -18.78 4.51
N LEU A 242 7.49 -18.70 4.89
CA LEU A 242 7.11 -18.54 6.28
C LEU A 242 7.45 -19.76 7.14
N PRO A 243 7.93 -19.55 8.38
CA PRO A 243 8.26 -20.64 9.30
C PRO A 243 7.09 -21.59 9.53
N LYS A 244 7.34 -22.89 9.42
CA LYS A 244 6.33 -23.95 9.69
C LYS A 244 5.90 -24.02 11.13
N SER A 245 6.67 -23.45 12.05
CA SER A 245 6.43 -23.40 13.49
C SER A 245 5.28 -22.47 13.90
N ASN A 246 4.77 -21.62 12.98
CA ASN A 246 3.64 -20.73 13.26
C ASN A 246 2.41 -21.10 12.38
N PRO A 247 1.54 -22.03 12.82
CA PRO A 247 0.37 -22.47 12.04
C PRO A 247 -0.64 -21.35 11.80
N PHE A 248 -0.82 -20.42 12.75
CA PHE A 248 -1.74 -19.29 12.60
C PHE A 248 -1.29 -18.36 11.47
N LEU A 249 -0.02 -17.95 11.48
CA LEU A 249 0.54 -17.09 10.44
C LEU A 249 0.46 -17.77 9.06
N ARG A 250 0.74 -19.06 9.00
CA ARG A 250 0.61 -19.84 7.76
C ARG A 250 -0.83 -19.92 7.26
N SER A 251 -1.80 -20.10 8.15
CA SER A 251 -3.23 -20.12 7.78
C SER A 251 -3.65 -18.77 7.19
N LEU A 252 -3.26 -17.66 7.81
CA LEU A 252 -3.51 -16.32 7.29
C LEU A 252 -2.87 -16.13 5.91
N PHE A 253 -1.60 -16.53 5.75
CA PHE A 253 -0.90 -16.40 4.46
C PHE A 253 -1.39 -17.38 3.40
N SER A 254 -1.97 -18.51 3.76
CA SER A 254 -2.66 -19.40 2.80
C SER A 254 -3.82 -18.68 2.14
N TYR A 255 -4.56 -17.86 2.89
CA TYR A 255 -5.60 -17.00 2.32
C TYR A 255 -4.99 -15.86 1.49
N VAL A 256 -3.99 -15.16 2.00
CA VAL A 256 -3.31 -14.04 1.30
C VAL A 256 -2.69 -14.50 -0.02
N ALA A 257 -2.11 -15.70 -0.06
CA ALA A 257 -1.52 -16.28 -1.26
C ALA A 257 -2.57 -16.94 -2.18
N GLY A 258 -3.75 -17.25 -1.64
CA GLY A 258 -4.82 -17.98 -2.34
C GLY A 258 -5.51 -17.20 -3.45
N TYR A 259 -6.30 -17.94 -4.23
CA TYR A 259 -7.15 -17.38 -5.29
C TYR A 259 -8.39 -16.68 -4.72
N ASP A 260 -8.78 -17.01 -3.49
CA ASP A 260 -9.97 -16.49 -2.81
C ASP A 260 -9.71 -15.13 -2.10
N LEU A 261 -8.49 -14.61 -2.21
CA LEU A 261 -8.17 -13.30 -1.68
C LEU A 261 -9.06 -12.23 -2.32
N ASP A 262 -9.65 -11.40 -1.48
CA ASP A 262 -10.53 -10.33 -1.94
C ASP A 262 -9.81 -9.39 -2.92
N ASP A 263 -10.37 -9.28 -4.13
CA ASP A 263 -9.81 -8.48 -5.23
C ASP A 263 -9.50 -7.03 -4.80
N ARG A 264 -10.24 -6.50 -3.81
CA ARG A 264 -10.10 -5.14 -3.31
C ARG A 264 -8.75 -4.89 -2.63
N ILE A 265 -8.08 -5.93 -2.12
CA ILE A 265 -6.77 -5.83 -1.46
C ILE A 265 -5.63 -6.49 -2.23
N VAL A 266 -5.93 -7.36 -3.21
CA VAL A 266 -4.90 -8.06 -4.02
C VAL A 266 -3.86 -7.10 -4.57
N TRP A 267 -4.30 -6.00 -5.19
CA TRP A 267 -3.41 -5.04 -5.82
C TRP A 267 -2.43 -4.39 -4.83
N ILE A 268 -2.86 -4.14 -3.57
CA ILE A 268 -2.01 -3.52 -2.54
C ILE A 268 -0.94 -4.52 -2.09
N ILE A 269 -1.33 -5.78 -1.91
CA ILE A 269 -0.42 -6.84 -1.46
C ILE A 269 0.60 -7.16 -2.56
N ASP A 270 0.18 -7.23 -3.82
CA ASP A 270 1.08 -7.39 -4.95
C ASP A 270 2.03 -6.20 -5.11
N ASP A 271 1.56 -4.99 -4.81
CA ASP A 271 2.40 -3.80 -4.81
C ASP A 271 3.39 -3.80 -3.62
N LEU A 272 2.99 -4.31 -2.46
CA LEU A 272 3.89 -4.55 -1.33
C LEU A 272 4.98 -5.57 -1.69
N ALA A 273 4.63 -6.66 -2.39
CA ALA A 273 5.62 -7.62 -2.90
C ALA A 273 6.64 -6.96 -3.83
N ARG A 274 6.21 -5.99 -4.67
CA ARG A 274 7.13 -5.19 -5.52
C ARG A 274 8.07 -4.30 -4.70
N VAL A 275 7.57 -3.68 -3.62
CA VAL A 275 8.42 -2.94 -2.68
C VAL A 275 9.54 -3.85 -2.16
N PHE A 276 9.22 -5.09 -1.78
CA PHE A 276 10.21 -6.06 -1.32
C PHE A 276 11.19 -6.52 -2.41
N ARG A 277 10.72 -6.70 -3.66
CA ARG A 277 11.65 -6.98 -4.79
C ARG A 277 12.63 -5.84 -5.04
N ALA A 278 12.21 -4.59 -4.84
CA ALA A 278 13.08 -3.43 -4.97
C ALA A 278 14.06 -3.25 -3.80
N CYS A 279 13.99 -4.08 -2.75
CA CYS A 279 14.86 -3.98 -1.59
C CYS A 279 16.19 -4.70 -1.79
N ASP A 280 17.28 -4.02 -1.49
CA ASP A 280 18.57 -4.64 -1.20
C ASP A 280 18.59 -5.08 0.27
N VAL A 281 18.08 -6.30 0.51
CA VAL A 281 17.95 -6.87 1.86
C VAL A 281 19.30 -6.92 2.56
N GLY A 282 20.37 -7.24 1.84
CA GLY A 282 21.74 -7.31 2.39
C GLY A 282 22.18 -5.96 2.96
N LYS A 283 21.97 -4.86 2.22
CA LYS A 283 22.30 -3.52 2.70
C LYS A 283 21.38 -3.05 3.83
N ILE A 284 20.10 -3.37 3.76
CA ILE A 284 19.15 -3.06 4.82
C ILE A 284 19.60 -3.74 6.12
N MET A 285 19.89 -5.05 6.09
CA MET A 285 20.31 -5.81 7.27
C MET A 285 21.69 -5.40 7.78
N ALA A 286 22.64 -5.10 6.89
CA ALA A 286 23.98 -4.64 7.28
C ALA A 286 23.99 -3.30 8.05
N ASN A 287 22.95 -2.49 7.89
CA ASN A 287 22.79 -1.22 8.59
C ASN A 287 22.08 -1.37 9.95
N PHE A 288 21.47 -2.52 10.23
CA PHE A 288 20.95 -2.84 11.56
C PHE A 288 22.07 -3.24 12.50
N GLY A 289 22.00 -2.81 13.74
CA GLY A 289 22.93 -3.18 14.79
C GLY A 289 24.18 -2.32 14.90
N LYS A 290 24.60 -1.62 13.85
CA LYS A 290 25.77 -0.70 13.92
C LYS A 290 25.55 0.56 14.78
N LEU A 291 24.31 1.01 14.87
CA LEU A 291 23.93 2.24 15.59
C LEU A 291 23.38 2.02 16.99
N THR A 292 22.89 0.83 17.31
CA THR A 292 22.11 0.61 18.54
C THR A 292 22.69 -0.47 19.47
N GLY A 293 23.70 -1.25 19.02
CA GLY A 293 24.21 -2.37 19.81
C GLY A 293 23.20 -3.48 20.11
N GLN A 294 22.01 -3.42 19.52
CA GLN A 294 20.95 -4.42 19.69
C GLN A 294 21.20 -5.63 18.80
N GLN A 295 21.02 -6.82 19.36
CA GLN A 295 21.42 -8.09 18.75
C GLN A 295 20.40 -8.64 17.75
N ASP A 296 19.11 -8.17 17.76
CA ASP A 296 18.07 -8.65 16.85
C ASP A 296 17.63 -7.59 15.85
N PRO A 297 18.11 -7.67 14.59
CA PRO A 297 17.72 -6.74 13.53
C PRO A 297 16.22 -6.77 13.22
N PHE A 298 15.58 -7.92 13.42
CA PHE A 298 14.17 -8.14 13.12
C PHE A 298 13.27 -7.33 14.06
N LEU A 299 13.50 -7.41 15.36
CA LEU A 299 12.77 -6.63 16.37
C LEU A 299 12.95 -5.12 16.18
N HIS A 300 14.17 -4.70 15.89
CA HIS A 300 14.46 -3.28 15.68
C HIS A 300 13.77 -2.73 14.41
N PHE A 301 13.72 -3.52 13.34
CA PHE A 301 12.96 -3.13 12.15
C PHE A 301 11.47 -3.04 12.43
N TYR A 302 10.91 -3.95 13.25
CA TYR A 302 9.52 -3.91 13.65
C TYR A 302 9.16 -2.58 14.34
N GLU A 303 10.00 -2.10 15.25
CA GLU A 303 9.79 -0.77 15.87
C GLU A 303 9.84 0.37 14.85
N THR A 304 10.77 0.30 13.90
CA THR A 304 10.90 1.31 12.85
C THR A 304 9.65 1.32 11.96
N PHE A 305 9.14 0.13 11.62
CA PHE A 305 7.90 -0.03 10.88
C PHE A 305 6.68 0.52 11.66
N LEU A 306 6.50 0.12 12.91
CA LEU A 306 5.38 0.57 13.72
C LEU A 306 5.42 2.08 14.00
N ALA A 307 6.62 2.65 14.12
CA ALA A 307 6.80 4.09 14.24
C ALA A 307 6.28 4.86 13.02
N ALA A 308 6.46 4.29 11.83
CA ALA A 308 5.93 4.86 10.58
C ALA A 308 4.44 4.53 10.39
N TYR A 309 4.01 3.33 10.78
CA TYR A 309 2.65 2.85 10.60
C TYR A 309 1.64 3.54 11.51
N ASN A 310 1.91 3.57 12.81
CA ASN A 310 1.03 4.19 13.82
C ASN A 310 1.80 4.97 14.87
N PRO A 311 2.26 6.21 14.54
CA PRO A 311 3.04 7.05 15.47
C PRO A 311 2.29 7.38 16.79
N ALA A 312 0.96 7.49 16.72
CA ALA A 312 0.13 7.81 17.88
C ALA A 312 0.10 6.65 18.90
N LYS A 313 -0.13 5.43 18.40
CA LYS A 313 -0.10 4.20 19.22
C LYS A 313 1.29 3.98 19.84
N ARG A 314 2.36 4.27 19.09
CA ARG A 314 3.73 4.20 19.61
C ARG A 314 3.94 5.15 20.79
N LYS A 315 3.52 6.40 20.63
CA LYS A 315 3.65 7.41 21.71
C LYS A 315 2.88 7.04 22.96
N ALA A 316 1.69 6.46 22.82
CA ALA A 316 0.83 6.08 23.94
C ALA A 316 1.36 4.87 24.73
N ARG A 317 2.05 3.92 24.08
CA ARG A 317 2.51 2.67 24.71
C ARG A 317 3.96 2.71 25.18
N GLY A 318 4.77 3.68 24.77
CA GLY A 318 6.17 3.85 25.17
C GLY A 318 7.17 2.83 24.61
N GLY A 319 6.70 1.68 24.16
CA GLY A 319 7.47 0.59 23.55
C GLY A 319 6.56 -0.53 23.07
N TRP A 320 7.03 -1.34 22.13
CA TRP A 320 6.20 -2.36 21.48
C TRP A 320 6.62 -3.79 21.80
N TYR A 321 7.76 -3.98 22.46
CA TYR A 321 8.28 -5.28 22.84
C TYR A 321 8.80 -5.27 24.27
N THR A 322 8.87 -6.46 24.84
CA THR A 322 9.49 -6.64 26.15
C THR A 322 11.02 -6.59 25.98
N PRO A 323 11.73 -5.72 26.71
CA PRO A 323 13.18 -5.65 26.61
C PRO A 323 13.85 -7.01 26.84
N GLU A 324 14.89 -7.32 26.07
CA GLU A 324 15.58 -8.61 26.14
C GLU A 324 16.00 -9.03 27.57
N PRO A 325 16.54 -8.15 28.44
CA PRO A 325 16.85 -8.50 29.81
C PRO A 325 15.64 -9.02 30.61
N VAL A 326 14.43 -8.45 30.34
CA VAL A 326 13.18 -8.86 31.00
C VAL A 326 12.71 -10.21 30.45
N VAL A 327 12.79 -10.41 29.13
CA VAL A 327 12.50 -11.70 28.48
C VAL A 327 13.40 -12.79 29.05
N ASN A 328 14.72 -12.56 29.09
CA ASN A 328 15.71 -13.47 29.64
C ASN A 328 15.44 -13.79 31.12
N PHE A 329 15.05 -12.79 31.90
CA PHE A 329 14.67 -13.01 33.29
C PHE A 329 13.43 -13.92 33.43
N ILE A 330 12.36 -13.62 32.65
CA ILE A 330 11.12 -14.41 32.70
C ILE A 330 11.39 -15.85 32.26
N VAL A 331 12.10 -16.07 31.15
CA VAL A 331 12.40 -17.42 30.66
C VAL A 331 13.19 -18.21 31.69
N ARG A 332 14.26 -17.62 32.26
CA ARG A 332 15.08 -18.30 33.29
C ARG A 332 14.30 -18.57 34.55
N ALA A 333 13.46 -17.62 35.01
CA ALA A 333 12.64 -17.81 36.19
C ALA A 333 11.60 -18.94 36.01
N VAL A 334 10.98 -19.03 34.84
CA VAL A 334 10.05 -20.13 34.53
C VAL A 334 10.81 -21.46 34.46
N ASP A 335 11.96 -21.50 33.80
CA ASP A 335 12.80 -22.69 33.72
C ASP A 335 13.19 -23.20 35.10
N GLU A 336 13.67 -22.31 35.98
CA GLU A 336 14.05 -22.63 37.35
C GLU A 336 12.85 -23.17 38.16
N VAL A 337 11.69 -22.51 38.08
CA VAL A 337 10.46 -22.96 38.75
C VAL A 337 10.01 -24.33 38.26
N LEU A 338 10.09 -24.61 36.97
CA LEU A 338 9.76 -25.92 36.41
C LEU A 338 10.66 -27.01 36.98
N GLN A 339 11.95 -26.74 37.15
CA GLN A 339 12.92 -27.68 37.71
C GLN A 339 12.74 -27.87 39.22
N THR A 340 12.59 -26.77 39.99
CA THR A 340 12.61 -26.81 41.44
C THR A 340 11.26 -27.17 42.08
N GLU A 341 10.19 -26.62 41.52
CA GLU A 341 8.85 -26.74 42.14
C GLU A 341 7.97 -27.81 41.46
N PHE A 342 8.20 -28.06 40.18
CA PHE A 342 7.40 -29.02 39.41
C PHE A 342 8.14 -30.32 39.10
N GLY A 343 9.39 -30.45 39.49
CA GLY A 343 10.20 -31.68 39.33
C GLY A 343 10.45 -32.06 37.88
N LEU A 344 10.47 -31.09 36.96
CA LEU A 344 10.79 -31.26 35.53
C LEU A 344 12.28 -30.97 35.32
N PRO A 345 13.16 -31.99 35.31
CA PRO A 345 14.63 -31.77 35.31
C PRO A 345 15.13 -31.01 34.08
N ASP A 346 14.42 -31.11 32.97
CA ASP A 346 14.79 -30.45 31.70
C ASP A 346 14.18 -29.03 31.60
N GLY A 347 13.42 -28.57 32.58
CA GLY A 347 12.80 -27.24 32.61
C GLY A 347 11.95 -26.98 31.37
N LEU A 348 12.29 -25.91 30.60
CA LEU A 348 11.70 -25.57 29.29
C LEU A 348 12.34 -26.33 28.14
N GLY A 349 13.36 -27.11 28.37
CA GLY A 349 14.01 -27.93 27.36
C GLY A 349 13.11 -29.06 26.85
N PRO A 350 13.47 -29.63 25.65
CA PRO A 350 12.73 -30.75 25.08
C PRO A 350 12.83 -32.01 25.90
#